data_af0cea0d61b30779dc6b7fc320c50326
#
_entry.id   af0cea0d61b30779dc6b7fc320c50326
#
_cell.length_a   1.000
_cell.length_b   1.000
_cell.length_c   1.000
_cell.angle_alpha   90.00
_cell.angle_beta   90.00
_cell.angle_gamma   90.00
#
_symmetry.space_group_name_H-M   'P 1'
#
loop_
_entity.id
_entity.type
_entity.pdbx_description
1 polymer ?
#
loop_
_entity_poly.entity_id
_entity_poly.type
_entity_poly.pdbx_seq_one_letter_code
_entity_poly.pdbx_strand_id
1 'polypeptide(L)'
;MKTDTINVSPVNMADRKALGIKAGDTVRVWVKIQEKGKTRLQAFEGLVLATKHGAEAGATFTVRKVSLGVGVERIFPLYSPSIDKIEIVKRAKVRRAKLYHIRDKVAREIKRQMRKMRLVNISSLSDAEEDARMAKEAKEIEEAEAKVKAEEEAKASEEANTADNNETVVETPAEEVKE
;
A
#
# COMPACT_ATOMS: atom_id res chain seq x y z
N MET A 1 -22.96 3.78 10.99
CA MET A 1 -22.09 4.93 11.29
C MET A 1 -20.72 4.62 10.70
N LYS A 2 -20.28 5.37 9.69
CA LYS A 2 -18.90 5.26 9.19
C LYS A 2 -18.01 6.00 10.19
N THR A 3 -17.13 5.28 10.86
CA THR A 3 -16.10 5.90 11.70
C THR A 3 -15.07 6.52 10.77
N ASP A 4 -14.99 7.84 10.75
CA ASP A 4 -13.95 8.55 10.03
C ASP A 4 -12.59 8.13 10.60
N THR A 5 -11.82 7.41 9.81
CA THR A 5 -10.46 7.02 10.18
C THR A 5 -9.57 8.26 10.11
N ILE A 6 -9.17 8.76 11.27
CA ILE A 6 -8.23 9.87 11.37
C ILE A 6 -6.88 9.41 10.79
N ASN A 7 -6.51 9.95 9.64
CA ASN A 7 -5.17 9.73 9.07
C ASN A 7 -4.11 10.46 9.90
N VAL A 8 -3.43 9.72 10.75
CA VAL A 8 -2.38 10.25 11.64
C VAL A 8 -1.04 10.49 10.88
N SER A 9 -0.88 9.90 9.71
CA SER A 9 0.33 10.00 8.89
C SER A 9 -0.04 10.13 7.41
N PRO A 10 0.74 10.89 6.60
CA PRO A 10 0.54 10.96 5.15
C PRO A 10 0.86 9.64 4.42
N VAL A 11 1.40 8.65 5.12
CA VAL A 11 1.78 7.35 4.57
C VAL A 11 0.63 6.36 4.69
N ASN A 12 0.48 5.48 3.71
CA ASN A 12 -0.49 4.38 3.75
C ASN A 12 -0.21 3.44 4.91
N MET A 13 -0.99 3.58 5.99
CA MET A 13 -0.82 2.79 7.21
C MET A 13 -1.19 1.32 7.00
N ALA A 14 -2.12 1.02 6.09
CA ALA A 14 -2.58 -0.34 5.84
C ALA A 14 -1.49 -1.21 5.21
N ASP A 15 -0.79 -0.69 4.19
CA ASP A 15 0.29 -1.39 3.50
C ASP A 15 1.49 -1.64 4.43
N ARG A 16 1.87 -0.64 5.22
CA ARG A 16 2.95 -0.81 6.20
C ARG A 16 2.59 -1.75 7.34
N LYS A 17 1.33 -1.78 7.75
CA LYS A 17 0.81 -2.76 8.72
C LYS A 17 0.83 -4.18 8.15
N ALA A 18 0.49 -4.35 6.87
CA ALA A 18 0.46 -5.63 6.18
C ALA A 18 1.84 -6.31 6.10
N LEU A 19 2.94 -5.55 6.15
CA LEU A 19 4.30 -6.12 6.19
C LEU A 19 4.50 -7.06 7.39
N GLY A 20 3.85 -6.81 8.52
CA GLY A 20 3.92 -7.65 9.70
C GLY A 20 5.37 -7.88 10.18
N ILE A 21 6.16 -6.81 10.33
CA ILE A 21 7.57 -6.85 10.74
C ILE A 21 7.69 -7.46 12.13
N LYS A 22 8.57 -8.44 12.27
CA LYS A 22 8.84 -9.15 13.53
C LYS A 22 10.32 -9.14 13.88
N ALA A 23 10.62 -9.32 15.16
CA ALA A 23 12.00 -9.58 15.60
C ALA A 23 12.56 -10.81 14.88
N GLY A 24 13.79 -10.72 14.37
CA GLY A 24 14.44 -11.77 13.59
C GLY A 24 14.32 -11.60 12.07
N ASP A 25 13.49 -10.69 11.59
CA ASP A 25 13.44 -10.36 10.17
C ASP A 25 14.68 -9.55 9.76
N THR A 26 15.23 -9.80 8.59
CA THR A 26 16.23 -8.93 7.97
C THR A 26 15.50 -7.99 7.04
N VAL A 27 15.58 -6.70 7.34
CA VAL A 27 14.87 -5.64 6.60
C VAL A 27 15.87 -4.68 5.97
N ARG A 28 15.48 -4.15 4.81
CA ARG A 28 16.14 -3.03 4.15
C ARG A 28 15.17 -1.85 4.19
N VAL A 29 15.57 -0.79 4.89
CA VAL A 29 14.77 0.43 5.05
C VAL A 29 15.38 1.52 4.17
N TRP A 30 14.59 2.07 3.27
CA TRP A 30 14.95 3.20 2.43
C TRP A 30 14.52 4.50 3.10
N VAL A 31 15.48 5.33 3.44
CA VAL A 31 15.27 6.59 4.17
C VAL A 31 15.53 7.76 3.24
N LYS A 32 14.61 8.71 3.21
CA LYS A 32 14.75 9.99 2.50
C LYS A 32 15.63 10.91 3.31
N ILE A 33 16.74 11.36 2.75
CA ILE A 33 17.66 12.33 3.35
C ILE A 33 17.64 13.57 2.50
N GLN A 34 17.37 14.71 3.13
CA GLN A 34 17.42 16.01 2.48
C GLN A 34 18.76 16.66 2.75
N GLU A 35 19.55 16.88 1.70
CA GLU A 35 20.85 17.52 1.77
C GLU A 35 20.89 18.67 0.76
N LYS A 36 21.16 19.89 1.22
CA LYS A 36 21.35 21.09 0.36
C LYS A 36 20.25 21.26 -0.71
N GLY A 37 18.99 21.03 -0.33
CA GLY A 37 17.83 21.17 -1.22
C GLY A 37 17.60 19.99 -2.18
N LYS A 38 18.39 18.93 -2.09
CA LYS A 38 18.17 17.67 -2.84
C LYS A 38 17.77 16.54 -1.91
N THR A 39 16.83 15.72 -2.32
CA THR A 39 16.41 14.51 -1.60
C THR A 39 17.13 13.31 -2.21
N ARG A 40 17.84 12.54 -1.37
CA ARG A 40 18.41 11.25 -1.77
C ARG A 40 17.88 10.11 -0.90
N LEU A 41 17.82 8.92 -1.47
CA LEU A 41 17.44 7.71 -0.75
C LEU A 41 18.68 7.01 -0.22
N GLN A 42 18.65 6.61 1.04
CA GLN A 42 19.69 5.81 1.67
C GLN A 42 19.12 4.52 2.23
N ALA A 43 19.66 3.38 1.80
CA ALA A 43 19.28 2.08 2.32
C ALA A 43 20.01 1.77 3.64
N PHE A 44 19.25 1.29 4.63
CA PHE A 44 19.78 0.73 5.87
C PHE A 44 19.29 -0.71 5.99
N GLU A 45 20.19 -1.67 5.75
CA GLU A 45 19.88 -3.10 5.83
C GLU A 45 20.41 -3.70 7.13
N GLY A 46 19.57 -4.44 7.84
CA GLY A 46 19.96 -5.07 9.08
C GLY A 46 18.91 -5.99 9.67
N LEU A 47 19.23 -6.54 10.83
CA LEU A 47 18.36 -7.44 11.57
C LEU A 47 17.46 -6.67 12.53
N VAL A 48 16.19 -6.96 12.53
CA VAL A 48 15.21 -6.41 13.49
C VAL A 48 15.42 -7.08 14.85
N LEU A 49 15.84 -6.28 15.83
CA LEU A 49 16.04 -6.73 17.21
C LEU A 49 14.74 -6.77 18.01
N ALA A 50 13.90 -5.77 17.83
CA ALA A 50 12.68 -5.64 18.58
C ALA A 50 11.66 -4.76 17.81
N THR A 51 10.39 -5.03 18.04
CA THR A 51 9.28 -4.16 17.65
C THR A 51 8.56 -3.69 18.91
N LYS A 52 8.07 -2.43 18.91
CA LYS A 52 7.30 -1.81 19.99
C LYS A 52 5.99 -1.30 19.43
N HIS A 53 4.95 -1.31 20.24
CA HIS A 53 3.60 -0.85 19.92
C HIS A 53 2.93 -1.56 18.74
N GLY A 54 3.41 -2.76 18.38
CA GLY A 54 2.77 -3.61 17.37
C GLY A 54 2.54 -2.93 16.02
N ALA A 55 1.26 -2.70 15.68
CA ALA A 55 0.82 -2.06 14.44
C ALA A 55 0.05 -0.74 14.69
N GLU A 56 0.14 -0.18 15.90
CA GLU A 56 -0.47 1.11 16.25
C GLU A 56 0.27 2.28 15.61
N ALA A 57 -0.33 3.47 15.60
CA ALA A 57 0.25 4.68 15.00
C ALA A 57 1.65 5.02 15.51
N GLY A 58 1.95 4.72 16.79
CA GLY A 58 3.26 4.90 17.42
C GLY A 58 4.22 3.71 17.25
N ALA A 59 3.93 2.76 16.37
CA ALA A 59 4.76 1.56 16.18
C ALA A 59 6.18 1.91 15.75
N THR A 60 7.16 1.28 16.40
CA THR A 60 8.58 1.43 16.08
C THR A 60 9.28 0.07 16.02
N PHE A 61 10.30 -0.02 15.20
CA PHE A 61 11.16 -1.20 15.14
C PHE A 61 12.64 -0.81 15.19
N THR A 62 13.44 -1.62 15.88
CA THR A 62 14.88 -1.40 16.02
C THR A 62 15.63 -2.32 15.08
N VAL A 63 16.46 -1.76 14.22
CA VAL A 63 17.29 -2.50 13.26
C VAL A 63 18.75 -2.35 13.65
N ARG A 64 19.46 -3.48 13.68
CA ARG A 64 20.92 -3.55 13.94
C ARG A 64 21.63 -4.03 12.68
N LYS A 65 22.68 -3.33 12.31
CA LYS A 65 23.65 -3.78 11.31
C LYS A 65 25.06 -3.69 11.88
N VAL A 66 25.95 -4.54 11.40
CA VAL A 66 27.38 -4.44 11.69
C VAL A 66 28.05 -3.77 10.51
N SER A 67 28.69 -2.62 10.73
CA SER A 67 29.40 -1.86 9.73
C SER A 67 30.84 -1.66 10.21
N LEU A 68 31.82 -2.08 9.42
CA LEU A 68 33.26 -2.00 9.77
C LEU A 68 33.59 -2.57 11.15
N GLY A 69 32.96 -3.69 11.52
CA GLY A 69 33.15 -4.33 12.83
C GLY A 69 32.34 -3.72 13.98
N VAL A 70 31.73 -2.55 13.79
CA VAL A 70 30.93 -1.86 14.80
C VAL A 70 29.45 -2.16 14.61
N GLY A 71 28.74 -2.50 15.69
CA GLY A 71 27.30 -2.69 15.70
C GLY A 71 26.56 -1.36 15.77
N VAL A 72 25.84 -1.01 14.73
CA VAL A 72 25.02 0.21 14.65
C VAL A 72 23.56 -0.15 14.77
N GLU A 73 22.82 0.52 15.65
CA GLU A 73 21.40 0.36 15.84
C GLU A 73 20.65 1.65 15.47
N ARG A 74 19.55 1.50 14.73
CA ARG A 74 18.63 2.60 14.45
C ARG A 74 17.21 2.18 14.78
N ILE A 75 16.45 3.11 15.35
CA ILE A 75 15.03 2.94 15.65
C ILE A 75 14.27 3.67 14.54
N PHE A 76 13.37 2.96 13.91
CA PHE A 76 12.54 3.50 12.84
C PHE A 76 11.07 3.50 13.28
N PRO A 77 10.38 4.64 13.24
CA PRO A 77 8.92 4.67 13.34
C PRO A 77 8.32 4.04 12.07
N LEU A 78 7.39 3.11 12.25
CA LEU A 78 6.81 2.35 11.13
C LEU A 78 6.11 3.26 10.11
N TYR A 79 5.40 4.26 10.59
CA TYR A 79 4.58 5.18 9.77
C TYR A 79 5.24 6.53 9.51
N SER A 80 6.57 6.60 9.61
CA SER A 80 7.29 7.84 9.34
C SER A 80 7.30 8.18 7.85
N PRO A 81 7.02 9.44 7.46
CA PRO A 81 7.14 9.91 6.09
C PRO A 81 8.58 9.98 5.59
N SER A 82 9.58 10.00 6.52
CA SER A 82 11.00 9.93 6.17
C SER A 82 11.42 8.58 5.60
N ILE A 83 10.59 7.54 5.77
CA ILE A 83 10.82 6.21 5.21
C ILE A 83 10.04 6.11 3.92
N ASP A 84 10.75 5.95 2.79
CA ASP A 84 10.16 5.71 1.49
C ASP A 84 9.60 4.31 1.38
N LYS A 85 10.46 3.29 1.57
CA LYS A 85 10.14 1.89 1.34
C LYS A 85 10.75 1.01 2.42
N ILE A 86 10.05 -0.06 2.79
CA ILE A 86 10.56 -1.11 3.69
C ILE A 86 10.48 -2.44 2.95
N GLU A 87 11.61 -3.13 2.82
CA GLU A 87 11.71 -4.45 2.20
C GLU A 87 12.10 -5.48 3.24
N ILE A 88 11.36 -6.57 3.34
CA ILE A 88 11.73 -7.73 4.15
C ILE A 88 12.48 -8.70 3.25
N VAL A 89 13.81 -8.75 3.42
CA VAL A 89 14.69 -9.59 2.60
C VAL A 89 14.66 -11.04 3.08
N LYS A 90 14.68 -11.24 4.39
CA LYS A 90 14.71 -12.58 5.00
C LYS A 90 13.87 -12.60 6.26
N ARG A 91 13.20 -13.71 6.49
CA ARG A 91 12.44 -13.95 7.71
C ARG A 91 13.00 -15.15 8.47
N ALA A 92 13.30 -14.96 9.76
CA ALA A 92 13.78 -16.02 10.62
C ALA A 92 12.78 -16.30 11.73
N LYS A 93 12.48 -17.57 11.97
CA LYS A 93 11.66 -17.97 13.12
C LYS A 93 12.51 -17.88 14.38
N VAL A 94 12.16 -16.96 15.26
CA VAL A 94 12.83 -16.76 16.56
C VAL A 94 11.89 -17.12 17.71
N ARG A 95 12.46 -17.50 18.87
CA ARG A 95 11.69 -17.87 20.07
C ARG A 95 11.40 -16.68 20.99
N ARG A 96 12.14 -15.57 20.83
CA ARG A 96 12.04 -14.39 21.69
C ARG A 96 11.50 -13.21 20.91
N ALA A 97 10.64 -12.42 21.53
CA ALA A 97 10.09 -11.18 20.95
C ALA A 97 11.15 -10.06 20.86
N LYS A 98 12.17 -10.09 21.72
CA LYS A 98 13.27 -9.11 21.74
C LYS A 98 14.60 -9.83 21.72
N LEU A 99 15.50 -9.45 20.82
CA LEU A 99 16.76 -10.12 20.56
C LEU A 99 17.97 -9.33 21.06
N TYR A 100 17.87 -8.68 22.21
CA TYR A 100 18.93 -7.82 22.74
C TYR A 100 20.24 -8.55 23.05
N HIS A 101 20.17 -9.85 23.32
CA HIS A 101 21.35 -10.69 23.49
C HIS A 101 22.28 -10.75 22.26
N ILE A 102 21.79 -10.29 21.10
CA ILE A 102 22.59 -10.20 19.86
C ILE A 102 23.62 -9.08 19.96
N ARG A 103 23.42 -8.10 20.83
CA ARG A 103 24.37 -6.99 21.03
C ARG A 103 25.74 -7.47 21.44
N ASP A 104 25.79 -8.50 22.29
CA ASP A 104 27.01 -9.06 22.88
C ASP A 104 27.66 -10.11 21.98
N LYS A 105 27.01 -10.48 20.88
CA LYS A 105 27.47 -11.54 19.99
C LYS A 105 28.21 -11.01 18.76
N VAL A 106 29.23 -11.73 18.36
CA VAL A 106 29.98 -11.49 17.13
C VAL A 106 29.09 -11.82 15.92
N ALA A 107 29.25 -11.07 14.82
CA ALA A 107 28.47 -11.23 13.57
C ALA A 107 28.42 -12.69 13.06
N ARG A 108 29.51 -13.46 13.21
CA ARG A 108 29.59 -14.86 12.82
C ARG A 108 28.65 -15.76 13.63
N GLU A 109 28.49 -15.50 14.93
CA GLU A 109 27.57 -16.24 15.80
C GLU A 109 26.11 -15.91 15.50
N ILE A 110 25.82 -14.65 15.22
CA ILE A 110 24.51 -14.20 14.79
C ILE A 110 24.09 -14.94 13.52
N LYS A 111 24.99 -14.97 12.52
CA LYS A 111 24.77 -15.69 11.27
C LYS A 111 24.54 -17.19 11.48
N ARG A 112 25.24 -17.79 12.42
CA ARG A 112 25.06 -19.21 12.81
C ARG A 112 23.72 -19.47 13.46
N GLN A 113 23.25 -18.60 14.36
CA GLN A 113 21.95 -18.73 15.02
C GLN A 113 20.80 -18.52 14.02
N MET A 114 20.97 -17.67 13.02
CA MET A 114 19.98 -17.33 12.01
C MET A 114 20.07 -18.23 10.76
N ARG A 115 20.68 -19.43 10.86
CA ARG A 115 20.86 -20.35 9.71
C ARG A 115 19.55 -20.77 9.03
N LYS A 116 18.44 -20.81 9.77
CA LYS A 116 17.12 -21.21 9.25
C LYS A 116 16.32 -20.01 8.75
N MET A 117 16.98 -19.04 8.11
CA MET A 117 16.28 -17.92 7.48
C MET A 117 15.64 -18.36 6.17
N ARG A 118 14.39 -17.98 5.97
CA ARG A 118 13.72 -18.06 4.68
C ARG A 118 13.91 -16.73 3.94
N LEU A 119 14.28 -16.82 2.68
CA LEU A 119 14.18 -15.67 1.76
C LEU A 119 12.71 -15.36 1.56
N VAL A 120 12.34 -14.12 1.79
CA VAL A 120 10.97 -13.61 1.58
C VAL A 120 11.14 -12.21 1.04
N ASN A 121 10.72 -11.98 -0.19
CA ASN A 121 10.75 -10.63 -0.76
C ASN A 121 9.36 -10.00 -0.60
N ILE A 122 9.12 -9.40 0.56
CA ILE A 122 7.92 -8.60 0.83
C ILE A 122 8.38 -7.16 0.98
N SER A 123 7.83 -6.27 0.18
CA SER A 123 8.12 -4.84 0.26
C SER A 123 6.83 -4.05 0.43
N SER A 124 6.92 -2.88 1.08
CA SER A 124 5.89 -1.84 0.92
C SER A 124 6.07 -1.19 -0.44
N LEU A 125 5.03 -0.58 -0.95
CA LEU A 125 5.14 0.30 -2.09
C LEU A 125 6.01 1.51 -1.71
N SER A 126 6.73 2.06 -2.66
CA SER A 126 7.37 3.37 -2.52
C SER A 126 6.34 4.46 -2.74
N ASP A 127 6.58 5.67 -2.24
CA ASP A 127 5.66 6.80 -2.44
C ASP A 127 5.38 7.03 -3.94
N ALA A 128 6.40 6.89 -4.80
CA ALA A 128 6.22 7.01 -6.25
C ALA A 128 5.35 5.87 -6.86
N GLU A 129 5.43 4.67 -6.31
CA GLU A 129 4.59 3.54 -6.73
C GLU A 129 3.15 3.70 -6.21
N GLU A 130 2.98 4.28 -5.01
CA GLU A 130 1.66 4.61 -4.47
C GLU A 130 0.99 5.70 -5.31
N ASP A 131 1.69 6.78 -5.64
CA ASP A 131 1.19 7.86 -6.50
C ASP A 131 0.81 7.34 -7.90
N ALA A 132 1.64 6.47 -8.48
CA ALA A 132 1.35 5.85 -9.78
C ALA A 132 0.12 4.92 -9.73
N ARG A 133 -0.10 4.22 -8.61
CA ARG A 133 -1.28 3.38 -8.40
C ARG A 133 -2.54 4.24 -8.27
N MET A 134 -2.48 5.27 -7.44
CA MET A 134 -3.60 6.21 -7.25
C MET A 134 -3.97 6.91 -8.55
N ALA A 135 -2.99 7.30 -9.37
CA ALA A 135 -3.22 7.90 -10.68
C ALA A 135 -3.87 6.92 -11.68
N LYS A 136 -3.57 5.63 -11.60
CA LYS A 136 -4.23 4.61 -12.41
C LYS A 136 -5.65 4.34 -11.97
N GLU A 137 -5.85 4.17 -10.66
CA GLU A 137 -7.19 3.97 -10.07
C GLU A 137 -8.11 5.17 -10.39
N ALA A 138 -7.59 6.40 -10.31
CA ALA A 138 -8.35 7.61 -10.67
C ALA A 138 -8.78 7.61 -12.16
N LYS A 139 -7.89 7.20 -13.06
CA LYS A 139 -8.21 7.08 -14.49
C LYS A 139 -9.25 5.98 -14.78
N GLU A 140 -9.12 4.83 -14.10
CA GLU A 140 -10.08 3.73 -14.25
C GLU A 140 -11.48 4.14 -13.76
N ILE A 141 -11.56 4.92 -12.68
CA ILE A 141 -12.82 5.46 -12.15
C ILE A 141 -13.41 6.46 -13.15
N GLU A 142 -12.60 7.38 -13.70
CA GLU A 142 -13.03 8.36 -14.68
C GLU A 142 -13.52 7.70 -15.97
N GLU A 143 -12.82 6.67 -16.45
CA GLU A 143 -13.26 5.89 -17.61
C GLU A 143 -14.55 5.09 -17.33
N ALA A 144 -14.70 4.55 -16.12
CA ALA A 144 -15.92 3.86 -15.73
C ALA A 144 -17.12 4.81 -15.64
N GLU A 145 -16.94 5.99 -15.06
CA GLU A 145 -17.97 7.03 -15.00
C GLU A 145 -18.35 7.54 -16.39
N ALA A 146 -17.37 7.73 -17.28
CA ALA A 146 -17.63 8.13 -18.65
C ALA A 146 -18.45 7.07 -19.42
N LYS A 147 -18.16 5.78 -19.22
CA LYS A 147 -18.94 4.69 -19.83
C LYS A 147 -20.37 4.63 -19.31
N VAL A 148 -20.56 4.81 -17.99
CA VAL A 148 -21.91 4.82 -17.38
C VAL A 148 -22.72 5.98 -17.91
N LYS A 149 -22.13 7.17 -18.03
CA LYS A 149 -22.82 8.34 -18.63
C LYS A 149 -23.18 8.12 -20.11
N ALA A 150 -22.26 7.51 -20.87
CA ALA A 150 -22.54 7.20 -22.27
C ALA A 150 -23.67 6.14 -22.44
N GLU A 151 -23.74 5.16 -21.53
CA GLU A 151 -24.85 4.19 -21.52
C GLU A 151 -26.18 4.81 -21.07
N GLU A 152 -26.15 5.75 -20.12
CA GLU A 152 -27.36 6.49 -19.73
C GLU A 152 -27.87 7.40 -20.87
N GLU A 153 -26.97 8.11 -21.55
CA GLU A 153 -27.35 8.94 -22.72
C GLU A 153 -27.87 8.08 -23.88
N ALA A 154 -27.28 6.91 -24.12
CA ALA A 154 -27.77 5.98 -25.13
C ALA A 154 -29.19 5.45 -24.82
N LYS A 155 -29.45 5.08 -23.56
CA LYS A 155 -30.77 4.64 -23.13
C LYS A 155 -31.81 5.75 -23.19
N ALA A 156 -31.45 6.98 -22.79
CA ALA A 156 -32.32 8.12 -22.87
C ALA A 156 -32.69 8.46 -24.33
N SER A 157 -31.77 8.28 -25.28
CA SER A 157 -32.01 8.45 -26.70
C SER A 157 -32.89 7.36 -27.33
N GLU A 158 -32.79 6.12 -26.84
CA GLU A 158 -33.66 5.01 -27.26
C GLU A 158 -35.09 5.18 -26.72
N GLU A 159 -35.27 5.62 -25.46
CA GLU A 159 -36.59 5.91 -24.90
C GLU A 159 -37.28 7.08 -25.59
N ALA A 160 -36.54 8.11 -25.98
CA ALA A 160 -37.10 9.23 -26.77
C ALA A 160 -37.55 8.80 -28.17
N ASN A 161 -36.83 7.88 -28.83
CA ASN A 161 -37.19 7.36 -30.14
C ASN A 161 -38.40 6.39 -30.13
N THR A 162 -38.65 5.72 -28.99
CA THR A 162 -39.83 4.86 -28.84
C THR A 162 -41.11 5.63 -28.52
N ALA A 163 -40.98 6.83 -27.93
CA ALA A 163 -42.14 7.71 -27.67
C ALA A 163 -42.70 8.36 -28.96
N ASP A 164 -41.82 8.72 -29.91
CA ASP A 164 -42.22 9.36 -31.17
C ASP A 164 -42.88 8.39 -32.17
N ASN A 165 -42.65 7.08 -32.03
CA ASN A 165 -43.25 6.07 -32.92
C ASN A 165 -44.67 5.60 -32.51
N ASN A 166 -45.20 6.07 -31.37
CA ASN A 166 -46.51 5.63 -30.84
C ASN A 166 -47.64 6.66 -31.09
N GLU A 167 -47.32 7.83 -31.69
CA GLU A 167 -48.34 8.86 -31.98
C GLU A 167 -48.89 8.86 -33.42
N THR A 168 -48.44 7.94 -34.31
CA THR A 168 -48.87 7.93 -35.72
C THR A 168 -49.81 6.80 -36.13
N VAL A 169 -50.48 6.14 -35.21
CA VAL A 169 -51.49 5.10 -35.55
C VAL A 169 -52.78 5.31 -34.81
N VAL A 170 -53.45 6.44 -35.01
CA VAL A 170 -54.91 6.60 -34.83
C VAL A 170 -55.40 7.70 -35.78
N GLU A 171 -55.72 7.37 -37.02
CA GLU A 171 -56.76 8.03 -37.78
C GLU A 171 -56.94 7.33 -39.14
N THR A 172 -57.94 6.51 -39.27
CA THR A 172 -58.70 6.41 -40.54
C THR A 172 -60.15 6.14 -40.22
N PRO A 173 -61.06 6.89 -40.84
CA PRO A 173 -62.46 6.90 -40.48
C PRO A 173 -63.27 5.82 -41.21
N ALA A 174 -64.38 5.50 -40.56
CA ALA A 174 -65.45 4.70 -41.13
C ALA A 174 -66.12 5.39 -42.31
N GLU A 175 -66.32 4.67 -43.39
CA GLU A 175 -67.37 5.00 -44.35
C GLU A 175 -67.99 3.75 -44.96
N GLU A 176 -69.25 3.56 -44.64
CA GLU A 176 -70.43 3.17 -45.41
C GLU A 176 -70.21 2.18 -46.58
N VAL A 177 -71.08 1.17 -46.67
CA VAL A 177 -72.14 1.07 -47.70
C VAL A 177 -72.94 -0.23 -47.43
N LYS A 178 -74.25 -0.09 -47.19
CA LYS A 178 -75.47 -0.63 -47.85
C LYS A 178 -75.27 -1.76 -48.84
N GLU A 179 -75.91 -2.83 -48.61
CA GLU A 179 -77.13 -3.43 -49.12
C GLU A 179 -77.38 -4.79 -48.49
#